data_ccb95a9bf86a944906ab35c44cea2e2d
#
_entry.id   ccb95a9bf86a944906ab35c44cea2e2d
#
_cell.length_a   1.000
_cell.length_b   1.000
_cell.length_c   1.000
_cell.angle_alpha   90.00
_cell.angle_beta   90.00
_cell.angle_gamma   90.00
#
_symmetry.space_group_name_H-M   'P 1'
#
loop_
_entity.id
_entity.type
_entity.pdbx_description
1 polymer ?
#
loop_
_entity_poly.entity_id
_entity_poly.type
_entity_poly.pdbx_seq_one_letter_code
_entity_poly.pdbx_strand_id
1 'polypeptide(L)'
;MSETEAADAESGVETYEVAVVGGGPAGLSAGLYATRLGHDTVVIDRGGGRAAMMLDTHNVIGVTEDVSGNEFLSTASQQVEEYGGDVVRDLVTDIERTDDGRFRLGGNSTDVIADRVVLGVGFSDERPEPPLPRTGKGLHYCLHCDAYMFIDESVYVMGANEAAAHVAMIMLNFTDEVDILTRGDDIEWSDETQQLVEAHPVDVIHEDIVGMNKRDDGWLESFEFEDGTVREYKGGFPMYGSNYNTDLA
;
A
#
# COMPACT_ATOMS: atom_id res chain seq x y z
N MET A 1 31.47 16.96 23.48
CA MET A 1 31.42 15.57 22.99
C MET A 1 31.39 14.66 24.19
N SER A 2 30.39 13.80 24.30
CA SER A 2 30.35 12.74 25.31
C SER A 2 31.37 11.65 24.97
N GLU A 3 31.72 10.79 25.95
CA GLU A 3 32.59 9.64 25.69
C GLU A 3 32.01 8.71 24.60
N THR A 4 30.70 8.68 24.45
CA THR A 4 29.94 7.90 23.46
C THR A 4 30.11 8.49 22.05
N GLU A 5 29.99 9.83 21.89
CA GLU A 5 30.22 10.51 20.61
C GLU A 5 31.67 10.35 20.12
N ALA A 6 32.63 10.26 21.05
CA ALA A 6 34.02 10.01 20.71
C ALA A 6 34.28 8.55 20.24
N ALA A 7 33.61 7.57 20.85
CA ALA A 7 33.69 6.17 20.46
C ALA A 7 33.05 5.90 19.08
N ASP A 8 31.94 6.56 18.77
CA ASP A 8 31.26 6.46 17.46
C ASP A 8 32.11 7.09 16.34
N ALA A 9 32.76 8.22 16.60
CA ALA A 9 33.66 8.85 15.65
C ALA A 9 34.90 7.97 15.32
N GLU A 10 35.35 7.11 16.26
CA GLU A 10 36.41 6.14 16.01
C GLU A 10 35.93 4.91 15.23
N SER A 11 34.66 4.54 15.33
CA SER A 11 34.08 3.38 14.62
C SER A 11 33.75 3.66 13.15
N GLY A 12 33.63 4.93 12.75
CA GLY A 12 33.23 5.35 11.40
C GLY A 12 31.75 5.04 11.07
N VAL A 13 30.93 4.70 12.09
CA VAL A 13 29.47 4.49 11.95
C VAL A 13 28.77 5.84 12.10
N GLU A 14 27.85 6.15 11.18
CA GLU A 14 27.05 7.38 11.23
C GLU A 14 26.03 7.31 12.37
N THR A 15 25.83 8.45 13.05
CA THR A 15 24.92 8.54 14.19
C THR A 15 23.86 9.60 13.98
N TYR A 16 22.63 9.30 14.40
CA TYR A 16 21.46 10.17 14.28
C TYR A 16 20.67 10.22 15.59
N GLU A 17 19.93 11.29 15.84
CA GLU A 17 18.96 11.34 16.93
C GLU A 17 17.72 10.50 16.59
N VAL A 18 17.30 10.51 15.31
CA VAL A 18 16.12 9.78 14.84
C VAL A 18 16.41 9.04 13.53
N ALA A 19 16.19 7.74 13.52
CA ALA A 19 16.16 6.95 12.28
C ALA A 19 14.73 6.53 11.97
N VAL A 20 14.29 6.78 10.73
CA VAL A 20 12.99 6.35 10.23
C VAL A 20 13.19 5.25 9.21
N VAL A 21 12.59 4.09 9.43
CA VAL A 21 12.63 2.95 8.51
C VAL A 21 11.37 2.91 7.67
N GLY A 22 11.53 3.13 6.37
CA GLY A 22 10.46 3.21 5.38
C GLY A 22 10.12 4.63 4.95
N GLY A 23 10.31 4.91 3.66
CA GLY A 23 10.06 6.21 3.01
C GLY A 23 8.70 6.30 2.31
N GLY A 24 7.67 5.63 2.84
CA GLY A 24 6.29 5.89 2.47
C GLY A 24 5.76 7.19 3.07
N PRO A 25 4.49 7.58 2.79
CA PRO A 25 3.91 8.82 3.29
C PRO A 25 4.01 9.00 4.81
N ALA A 26 3.85 7.91 5.57
CA ALA A 26 3.95 7.94 7.03
C ALA A 26 5.39 8.19 7.50
N GLY A 27 6.36 7.46 6.94
CA GLY A 27 7.76 7.60 7.33
C GLY A 27 8.34 8.95 6.90
N LEU A 28 8.07 9.42 5.67
CA LEU A 28 8.49 10.75 5.22
C LEU A 28 7.86 11.87 6.04
N SER A 29 6.59 11.72 6.45
CA SER A 29 5.96 12.67 7.36
C SER A 29 6.67 12.68 8.72
N ALA A 30 7.00 11.52 9.29
CA ALA A 30 7.73 11.42 10.56
C ALA A 30 9.12 12.05 10.44
N GLY A 31 9.86 11.73 9.36
CA GLY A 31 11.18 12.32 9.07
C GLY A 31 11.12 13.84 8.94
N LEU A 32 10.16 14.35 8.16
CA LEU A 32 9.96 15.79 7.97
C LEU A 32 9.72 16.51 9.32
N TYR A 33 8.84 15.96 10.16
CA TYR A 33 8.58 16.58 11.48
C TYR A 33 9.78 16.49 12.40
N ALA A 34 10.49 15.35 12.47
CA ALA A 34 11.68 15.20 13.28
C ALA A 34 12.76 16.24 12.88
N THR A 35 13.06 16.34 11.59
CA THR A 35 14.04 17.30 11.05
C THR A 35 13.62 18.75 11.32
N ARG A 36 12.36 19.11 11.09
CA ARG A 36 11.86 20.47 11.35
C ARG A 36 11.85 20.86 12.83
N LEU A 37 11.80 19.89 13.73
CA LEU A 37 11.95 20.10 15.16
C LEU A 37 13.41 20.18 15.60
N GLY A 38 14.36 20.05 14.67
CA GLY A 38 15.79 20.24 14.90
C GLY A 38 16.54 18.96 15.27
N HIS A 39 15.94 17.80 15.07
CA HIS A 39 16.61 16.53 15.27
C HIS A 39 17.43 16.13 14.05
N ASP A 40 18.63 15.63 14.31
CA ASP A 40 19.46 14.97 13.30
C ASP A 40 18.77 13.66 12.88
N THR A 41 18.33 13.59 11.61
CA THR A 41 17.35 12.58 11.17
C THR A 41 17.76 11.93 9.87
N VAL A 42 17.68 10.59 9.82
CA VAL A 42 17.77 9.80 8.58
C VAL A 42 16.47 9.06 8.30
N VAL A 43 16.04 9.07 7.04
CA VAL A 43 14.98 8.17 6.53
C VAL A 43 15.63 7.14 5.62
N ILE A 44 15.49 5.87 5.98
CA ILE A 44 16.07 4.76 5.22
C ILE A 44 14.93 4.02 4.51
N ASP A 45 14.94 4.02 3.18
CA ASP A 45 13.86 3.43 2.38
C ASP A 45 14.37 2.50 1.28
N ARG A 46 13.82 1.30 1.25
CA ARG A 46 14.10 0.34 0.16
C ARG A 46 13.51 0.74 -1.19
N GLY A 47 12.56 1.66 -1.16
CA GLY A 47 11.73 2.05 -2.29
C GLY A 47 10.61 1.07 -2.61
N GLY A 48 9.73 1.47 -3.53
CA GLY A 48 8.52 0.73 -3.83
C GLY A 48 7.42 1.01 -2.79
N GLY A 49 6.61 0.00 -2.48
CA GLY A 49 5.48 0.14 -1.56
C GLY A 49 4.20 0.65 -2.24
N ARG A 50 3.11 0.71 -1.46
CA ARG A 50 1.77 1.00 -2.01
C ARG A 50 1.67 2.36 -2.69
N ALA A 51 2.22 3.40 -2.08
CA ALA A 51 2.18 4.75 -2.65
C ALA A 51 2.92 4.83 -3.99
N ALA A 52 4.05 4.14 -4.15
CA ALA A 52 4.80 4.12 -5.40
C ALA A 52 4.05 3.43 -6.56
N MET A 53 3.04 2.60 -6.25
CA MET A 53 2.21 1.92 -7.27
C MET A 53 1.07 2.80 -7.80
N MET A 54 0.77 3.93 -7.16
CA MET A 54 -0.28 4.85 -7.62
C MET A 54 0.14 5.46 -8.96
N LEU A 55 -0.72 5.32 -9.97
CA LEU A 55 -0.52 5.96 -11.27
C LEU A 55 -0.83 7.46 -11.18
N ASP A 56 -1.87 7.79 -10.43
CA ASP A 56 -2.42 9.11 -10.22
C ASP A 56 -2.80 9.26 -8.74
N THR A 57 -2.93 10.49 -8.22
CA THR A 57 -3.24 10.75 -6.81
C THR A 57 -4.59 11.46 -6.70
N HIS A 58 -5.63 10.75 -6.23
CA HIS A 58 -7.00 11.28 -6.26
C HIS A 58 -7.50 11.85 -4.92
N ASN A 59 -6.94 11.43 -3.79
CA ASN A 59 -7.52 11.68 -2.46
C ASN A 59 -6.56 12.37 -1.47
N VAL A 60 -5.52 13.03 -1.95
CA VAL A 60 -4.58 13.79 -1.11
C VAL A 60 -4.82 15.29 -1.32
N ILE A 61 -5.34 15.96 -0.28
CA ILE A 61 -5.63 17.40 -0.34
C ILE A 61 -4.36 18.19 -0.66
N GLY A 62 -4.44 19.05 -1.69
CA GLY A 62 -3.33 19.89 -2.14
C GLY A 62 -2.41 19.22 -3.16
N VAL A 63 -2.66 17.98 -3.52
CA VAL A 63 -2.00 17.26 -4.62
C VAL A 63 -2.98 17.16 -5.78
N THR A 64 -2.53 17.50 -7.00
CA THR A 64 -3.35 17.41 -8.21
C THR A 64 -3.40 15.98 -8.74
N GLU A 65 -4.46 15.64 -9.46
CA GLU A 65 -4.73 14.27 -9.94
C GLU A 65 -3.70 13.74 -10.95
N ASP A 66 -2.92 14.62 -11.56
CA ASP A 66 -1.84 14.28 -12.51
C ASP A 66 -0.52 13.88 -11.83
N VAL A 67 -0.44 13.96 -10.50
CA VAL A 67 0.75 13.58 -9.73
C VAL A 67 0.75 12.08 -9.45
N SER A 68 1.73 11.39 -9.98
CA SER A 68 1.94 9.97 -9.67
C SER A 68 2.45 9.76 -8.24
N GLY A 69 2.28 8.55 -7.70
CA GLY A 69 2.80 8.20 -6.39
C GLY A 69 4.32 8.36 -6.26
N ASN A 70 5.07 8.09 -7.34
CA ASN A 70 6.52 8.29 -7.35
C ASN A 70 6.89 9.79 -7.29
N GLU A 71 6.19 10.66 -8.00
CA GLU A 71 6.41 12.11 -7.93
C GLU A 71 6.03 12.66 -6.56
N PHE A 72 4.92 12.19 -5.99
CA PHE A 72 4.51 12.52 -4.63
C PHE A 72 5.58 12.15 -3.60
N LEU A 73 6.10 10.92 -3.64
CA LEU A 73 7.15 10.45 -2.73
C LEU A 73 8.47 11.19 -2.95
N SER A 74 8.84 11.48 -4.20
CA SER A 74 10.03 12.27 -4.52
C SER A 74 9.96 13.69 -3.95
N THR A 75 8.81 14.35 -4.10
CA THR A 75 8.58 15.68 -3.52
C THR A 75 8.65 15.65 -2.00
N ALA A 76 8.06 14.62 -1.36
CA ALA A 76 8.11 14.47 0.08
C ALA A 76 9.53 14.20 0.61
N SER A 77 10.33 13.40 -0.12
CA SER A 77 11.74 13.15 0.20
C SER A 77 12.56 14.45 0.12
N GLN A 78 12.40 15.22 -0.97
CA GLN A 78 13.07 16.52 -1.12
C GLN A 78 12.73 17.49 0.02
N GLN A 79 11.49 17.48 0.52
CA GLN A 79 11.11 18.30 1.67
C GLN A 79 11.88 17.91 2.94
N VAL A 80 12.16 16.64 3.18
CA VAL A 80 12.98 16.18 4.32
C VAL A 80 14.40 16.71 4.15
N GLU A 81 15.00 16.56 2.96
CA GLU A 81 16.36 16.99 2.64
C GLU A 81 16.52 18.52 2.71
N GLU A 82 15.53 19.31 2.26
CA GLU A 82 15.52 20.76 2.35
C GLU A 82 15.62 21.30 3.79
N TYR A 83 15.14 20.54 4.78
CA TYR A 83 15.29 20.87 6.19
C TYR A 83 16.53 20.25 6.84
N GLY A 84 17.39 19.56 6.06
CA GLY A 84 18.67 19.01 6.50
C GLY A 84 18.60 17.56 7.02
N GLY A 85 17.52 16.85 6.76
CA GLY A 85 17.47 15.40 7.00
C GLY A 85 18.08 14.61 5.85
N ASP A 86 18.58 13.42 6.14
CA ASP A 86 19.10 12.50 5.14
C ASP A 86 18.01 11.52 4.67
N VAL A 87 17.97 11.24 3.36
CA VAL A 87 17.12 10.21 2.77
C VAL A 87 17.99 9.21 2.04
N VAL A 88 18.09 8.00 2.60
CA VAL A 88 19.00 6.95 2.12
C VAL A 88 18.21 5.82 1.48
N ARG A 89 18.65 5.40 0.28
CA ARG A 89 18.06 4.26 -0.42
C ARG A 89 18.71 2.96 0.01
N ASP A 90 18.09 2.23 0.95
CA ASP A 90 18.52 0.90 1.39
C ASP A 90 17.38 0.09 2.04
N LEU A 91 17.59 -1.21 2.17
CA LEU A 91 16.73 -2.12 2.92
C LEU A 91 17.35 -2.38 4.30
N VAL A 92 16.71 -1.89 5.36
CA VAL A 92 17.05 -2.27 6.74
C VAL A 92 16.60 -3.72 6.95
N THR A 93 17.54 -4.56 7.36
CA THR A 93 17.34 -6.01 7.58
C THR A 93 17.27 -6.38 9.05
N ASP A 94 17.87 -5.57 9.91
CA ASP A 94 17.91 -5.80 11.36
C ASP A 94 17.98 -4.49 12.15
N ILE A 95 17.49 -4.54 13.38
CA ILE A 95 17.56 -3.45 14.37
C ILE A 95 17.95 -4.08 15.69
N GLU A 96 19.10 -3.70 16.20
CA GLU A 96 19.62 -4.22 17.46
C GLU A 96 19.72 -3.09 18.52
N ARG A 97 19.43 -3.42 19.76
CA ARG A 97 19.65 -2.49 20.87
C ARG A 97 21.11 -2.56 21.33
N THR A 98 21.77 -1.42 21.36
CA THR A 98 23.15 -1.30 21.85
C THR A 98 23.24 -1.30 23.39
N ASP A 99 24.41 -1.55 23.95
CA ASP A 99 24.63 -1.61 25.42
C ASP A 99 24.34 -0.27 26.11
N ASP A 100 24.48 0.85 25.40
CA ASP A 100 24.17 2.21 25.88
C ASP A 100 22.68 2.59 25.71
N GLY A 101 21.88 1.66 25.15
CA GLY A 101 20.43 1.79 25.01
C GLY A 101 19.94 2.45 23.74
N ARG A 102 20.84 2.80 22.81
CA ARG A 102 20.53 3.25 21.45
C ARG A 102 20.15 2.08 20.54
N PHE A 103 19.95 2.33 19.28
CA PHE A 103 19.60 1.34 18.26
C PHE A 103 20.61 1.36 17.12
N ARG A 104 21.14 0.20 16.76
CA ARG A 104 21.92 0.01 15.54
C ARG A 104 21.02 -0.57 14.47
N LEU A 105 20.99 0.06 13.30
CA LEU A 105 20.22 -0.37 12.14
C LEU A 105 21.18 -0.87 11.07
N GLY A 106 21.08 -2.17 10.76
CA GLY A 106 21.81 -2.83 9.70
C GLY A 106 20.99 -2.95 8.41
N GLY A 107 21.62 -2.68 7.28
CA GLY A 107 21.05 -2.84 5.94
C GLY A 107 22.04 -3.47 4.97
N ASN A 108 21.72 -3.42 3.67
CA ASN A 108 22.65 -3.94 2.65
C ASN A 108 23.94 -3.10 2.55
N SER A 109 23.82 -1.78 2.70
CA SER A 109 24.91 -0.81 2.66
C SER A 109 24.87 0.18 3.82
N THR A 110 23.78 0.23 4.55
CA THR A 110 23.56 1.11 5.70
C THR A 110 24.01 0.42 6.97
N ASP A 111 24.76 1.15 7.80
CA ASP A 111 25.09 0.80 9.18
C ASP A 111 25.08 2.11 9.99
N VAL A 112 24.01 2.34 10.75
CA VAL A 112 23.82 3.58 11.50
C VAL A 112 23.40 3.29 12.93
N ILE A 113 23.66 4.24 13.84
CA ILE A 113 23.18 4.21 15.23
C ILE A 113 22.24 5.39 15.44
N ALA A 114 21.10 5.15 16.09
CA ALA A 114 20.12 6.18 16.39
C ALA A 114 19.62 6.11 17.85
N ASP A 115 19.32 7.28 18.42
CA ASP A 115 18.71 7.35 19.76
C ASP A 115 17.27 6.85 19.75
N ARG A 116 16.57 7.05 18.66
CA ARG A 116 15.15 6.70 18.46
C ARG A 116 14.94 6.10 17.07
N VAL A 117 14.02 5.14 16.99
CA VAL A 117 13.62 4.52 15.72
C VAL A 117 12.12 4.69 15.54
N VAL A 118 11.72 5.08 14.32
CA VAL A 118 10.34 5.11 13.87
C VAL A 118 10.17 4.09 12.74
N LEU A 119 9.24 3.14 12.91
CA LEU A 119 8.93 2.13 11.90
C LEU A 119 7.77 2.62 11.03
N GLY A 120 8.08 3.06 9.82
CA GLY A 120 7.13 3.44 8.77
C GLY A 120 7.04 2.38 7.66
N VAL A 121 7.20 1.11 7.99
CA VAL A 121 7.41 -0.02 7.06
C VAL A 121 6.16 -0.46 6.30
N GLY A 122 4.97 0.03 6.69
CA GLY A 122 3.71 -0.19 5.98
C GLY A 122 3.24 -1.65 5.94
N PHE A 123 2.51 -1.97 4.89
CA PHE A 123 1.93 -3.30 4.66
C PHE A 123 1.87 -3.59 3.14
N SER A 124 1.64 -4.86 2.79
CA SER A 124 1.37 -5.31 1.43
C SER A 124 -0.01 -5.93 1.35
N ASP A 125 -0.75 -5.63 0.28
CA ASP A 125 -2.04 -6.25 0.03
C ASP A 125 -1.84 -7.71 -0.40
N GLU A 126 -2.68 -8.61 0.08
CA GLU A 126 -2.72 -9.98 -0.40
C GLU A 126 -3.24 -10.00 -1.84
N ARG A 127 -2.50 -10.68 -2.68
CA ARG A 127 -2.80 -10.74 -4.11
C ARG A 127 -3.46 -12.07 -4.44
N PRO A 128 -4.66 -12.04 -5.04
CA PRO A 128 -5.30 -13.28 -5.49
C PRO A 128 -4.49 -13.98 -6.59
N GLU A 129 -4.79 -15.25 -6.81
CA GLU A 129 -4.17 -16.04 -7.87
C GLU A 129 -4.50 -15.47 -9.26
N PRO A 130 -3.57 -15.57 -10.24
CA PRO A 130 -3.85 -15.18 -11.62
C PRO A 130 -4.94 -16.05 -12.28
N PRO A 131 -5.61 -15.58 -13.34
CA PRO A 131 -5.30 -14.34 -14.08
C PRO A 131 -5.81 -13.09 -13.39
N LEU A 132 -5.00 -12.01 -13.42
CA LEU A 132 -5.33 -10.73 -12.80
C LEU A 132 -4.97 -9.54 -13.72
N PRO A 133 -5.77 -8.46 -13.70
CA PRO A 133 -5.40 -7.20 -14.35
C PRO A 133 -4.13 -6.60 -13.72
N ARG A 134 -3.56 -5.63 -14.42
CA ARG A 134 -2.50 -4.79 -13.85
C ARG A 134 -3.08 -3.87 -12.78
N THR A 135 -2.37 -3.71 -11.67
CA THR A 135 -2.69 -2.70 -10.65
C THR A 135 -2.77 -1.31 -11.27
N GLY A 136 -3.85 -0.58 -10.97
CA GLY A 136 -4.19 0.71 -11.57
C GLY A 136 -4.82 0.63 -12.98
N LYS A 137 -4.99 -0.58 -13.54
CA LYS A 137 -5.61 -0.81 -14.85
C LYS A 137 -6.65 -1.95 -14.80
N GLY A 138 -7.56 -1.84 -13.86
CA GLY A 138 -8.62 -2.80 -13.62
C GLY A 138 -8.48 -3.60 -12.32
N LEU A 139 -7.33 -3.55 -11.63
CA LEU A 139 -7.14 -4.08 -10.28
C LEU A 139 -6.75 -2.95 -9.32
N HIS A 140 -7.56 -2.71 -8.30
CA HIS A 140 -7.41 -1.58 -7.38
C HIS A 140 -7.48 -2.03 -5.93
N TYR A 141 -6.54 -1.62 -5.09
CA TYR A 141 -6.46 -2.04 -3.68
C TYR A 141 -6.99 -1.00 -2.69
N CYS A 142 -7.30 0.20 -3.15
CA CYS A 142 -7.77 1.29 -2.31
C CYS A 142 -9.16 1.76 -2.76
N LEU A 143 -10.20 1.28 -2.08
CA LEU A 143 -11.56 1.72 -2.35
C LEU A 143 -11.71 3.24 -2.30
N HIS A 144 -11.25 3.87 -1.21
CA HIS A 144 -11.37 5.33 -1.01
C HIS A 144 -10.51 6.17 -1.96
N CYS A 145 -9.54 5.55 -2.65
CA CYS A 145 -8.75 6.23 -3.66
C CYS A 145 -9.48 6.22 -5.01
N ASP A 146 -10.06 5.07 -5.38
CA ASP A 146 -10.38 4.77 -6.77
C ASP A 146 -11.87 4.56 -7.04
N ALA A 147 -12.74 4.41 -6.01
CA ALA A 147 -14.18 4.14 -6.21
C ALA A 147 -14.87 5.16 -7.12
N TYR A 148 -14.47 6.43 -7.03
CA TYR A 148 -15.03 7.51 -7.86
C TYR A 148 -14.78 7.33 -9.37
N MET A 149 -13.75 6.55 -9.76
CA MET A 149 -13.46 6.24 -11.17
C MET A 149 -14.50 5.30 -11.81
N PHE A 150 -15.34 4.68 -11.00
CA PHE A 150 -16.29 3.64 -11.41
C PHE A 150 -17.75 4.08 -11.39
N ILE A 151 -18.00 5.39 -11.45
CA ILE A 151 -19.38 5.91 -11.57
C ILE A 151 -20.00 5.40 -12.87
N ASP A 152 -21.18 4.75 -12.74
CA ASP A 152 -21.94 4.16 -13.86
C ASP A 152 -21.15 3.12 -14.68
N GLU A 153 -20.17 2.45 -14.08
CA GLU A 153 -19.34 1.43 -14.73
C GLU A 153 -19.52 0.06 -14.05
N SER A 154 -19.36 -1.03 -14.81
CA SER A 154 -19.39 -2.40 -14.26
C SER A 154 -18.14 -2.67 -13.43
N VAL A 155 -18.34 -3.11 -12.17
CA VAL A 155 -17.28 -3.30 -11.17
C VAL A 155 -17.38 -4.67 -10.54
N TYR A 156 -16.22 -5.28 -10.29
CA TYR A 156 -16.13 -6.49 -9.49
C TYR A 156 -15.51 -6.23 -8.12
N VAL A 157 -15.90 -7.06 -7.14
CA VAL A 157 -15.20 -7.18 -5.85
C VAL A 157 -14.81 -8.66 -5.68
N MET A 158 -13.50 -8.94 -5.56
CA MET A 158 -13.04 -10.33 -5.39
C MET A 158 -12.90 -10.68 -3.92
N GLY A 159 -13.44 -11.81 -3.53
CA GLY A 159 -13.35 -12.40 -2.20
C GLY A 159 -14.68 -12.99 -1.74
N ALA A 160 -14.63 -13.86 -0.74
CA ALA A 160 -15.79 -14.54 -0.18
C ALA A 160 -16.04 -14.19 1.30
N ASN A 161 -15.42 -13.11 1.80
CA ASN A 161 -15.43 -12.70 3.20
C ASN A 161 -16.29 -11.45 3.43
N GLU A 162 -16.51 -11.06 4.70
CA GLU A 162 -17.27 -9.88 5.11
C GLU A 162 -16.78 -8.59 4.42
N ALA A 163 -15.46 -8.44 4.22
CA ALA A 163 -14.92 -7.24 3.61
C ALA A 163 -15.33 -7.11 2.13
N ALA A 164 -15.37 -8.23 1.40
CA ALA A 164 -15.84 -8.25 0.01
C ALA A 164 -17.30 -7.81 -0.11
N ALA A 165 -18.18 -8.40 0.73
CA ALA A 165 -19.58 -8.02 0.75
C ALA A 165 -19.78 -6.53 1.10
N HIS A 166 -19.10 -6.04 2.14
CA HIS A 166 -19.21 -4.62 2.54
C HIS A 166 -18.67 -3.66 1.46
N VAL A 167 -17.58 -4.00 0.78
CA VAL A 167 -17.05 -3.19 -0.33
C VAL A 167 -18.03 -3.17 -1.49
N ALA A 168 -18.66 -4.30 -1.83
CA ALA A 168 -19.69 -4.33 -2.85
C ALA A 168 -20.88 -3.41 -2.50
N MET A 169 -21.34 -3.43 -1.23
CA MET A 169 -22.39 -2.50 -0.77
C MET A 169 -21.96 -1.02 -0.87
N ILE A 170 -20.71 -0.71 -0.58
CA ILE A 170 -20.21 0.67 -0.73
C ILE A 170 -20.16 1.07 -2.20
N MET A 171 -19.80 0.16 -3.11
CA MET A 171 -19.77 0.44 -4.55
C MET A 171 -21.14 0.79 -5.12
N LEU A 172 -22.24 0.34 -4.54
CA LEU A 172 -23.59 0.75 -4.94
C LEU A 172 -23.89 2.25 -4.77
N ASN A 173 -23.02 3.01 -4.09
CA ASN A 173 -23.10 4.48 -4.11
C ASN A 173 -22.59 5.10 -5.42
N PHE A 174 -21.92 4.31 -6.26
CA PHE A 174 -21.26 4.76 -7.49
C PHE A 174 -21.87 4.13 -8.74
N THR A 175 -22.33 2.88 -8.66
CA THR A 175 -22.88 2.13 -9.79
C THR A 175 -23.87 1.05 -9.30
N ASP A 176 -24.86 0.71 -10.13
CA ASP A 176 -25.77 -0.41 -9.88
C ASP A 176 -25.25 -1.76 -10.46
N GLU A 177 -24.08 -1.74 -11.15
CA GLU A 177 -23.47 -2.92 -11.80
C GLU A 177 -22.28 -3.43 -10.97
N VAL A 178 -22.58 -4.17 -9.90
CA VAL A 178 -21.57 -4.70 -8.96
C VAL A 178 -21.68 -6.20 -8.83
N ASP A 179 -20.61 -6.92 -9.13
CA ASP A 179 -20.50 -8.38 -8.93
C ASP A 179 -19.49 -8.68 -7.81
N ILE A 180 -19.83 -9.67 -6.97
CA ILE A 180 -18.87 -10.30 -6.06
C ILE A 180 -18.35 -11.57 -6.71
N LEU A 181 -17.03 -11.69 -6.87
CA LEU A 181 -16.36 -12.83 -7.47
C LEU A 181 -15.71 -13.67 -6.36
N THR A 182 -16.30 -14.79 -5.99
CA THR A 182 -15.76 -15.67 -4.92
C THR A 182 -14.63 -16.55 -5.42
N ARG A 183 -14.53 -16.78 -6.73
CA ARG A 183 -13.50 -17.58 -7.39
C ARG A 183 -13.43 -19.04 -6.89
N GLY A 184 -14.58 -19.62 -6.61
CA GLY A 184 -14.69 -20.98 -6.10
C GLY A 184 -14.54 -21.10 -4.59
N ASP A 185 -14.23 -20.03 -3.88
CA ASP A 185 -14.17 -20.04 -2.42
C ASP A 185 -15.57 -20.12 -1.79
N ASP A 186 -15.66 -20.82 -0.67
CA ASP A 186 -16.87 -20.85 0.15
C ASP A 186 -17.12 -19.48 0.80
N ILE A 187 -18.37 -19.07 0.84
CA ILE A 187 -18.79 -17.82 1.48
C ILE A 187 -18.54 -17.88 3.00
N GLU A 188 -17.81 -16.90 3.52
CA GLU A 188 -17.44 -16.78 4.94
C GLU A 188 -18.09 -15.57 5.65
N TRP A 189 -19.01 -14.84 5.00
CA TRP A 189 -19.74 -13.77 5.67
C TRP A 189 -20.95 -14.27 6.46
N SER A 190 -21.46 -13.45 7.37
CA SER A 190 -22.58 -13.76 8.27
C SER A 190 -23.93 -13.88 7.53
N ASP A 191 -24.90 -14.55 8.18
CA ASP A 191 -26.29 -14.61 7.68
C ASP A 191 -26.91 -13.20 7.51
N GLU A 192 -26.52 -12.23 8.33
CA GLU A 192 -26.98 -10.83 8.24
C GLU A 192 -26.43 -10.18 6.96
N THR A 193 -25.16 -10.39 6.68
CA THR A 193 -24.50 -9.90 5.46
C THR A 193 -25.06 -10.61 4.22
N GLN A 194 -25.36 -11.89 4.30
CA GLN A 194 -26.02 -12.62 3.21
C GLN A 194 -27.37 -12.00 2.86
N GLN A 195 -28.21 -11.71 3.86
CA GLN A 195 -29.49 -11.03 3.64
C GLN A 195 -29.32 -9.63 3.06
N LEU A 196 -28.28 -8.93 3.45
CA LEU A 196 -27.94 -7.61 2.90
C LEU A 196 -27.58 -7.70 1.42
N VAL A 197 -26.73 -8.63 1.04
CA VAL A 197 -26.33 -8.87 -0.36
C VAL A 197 -27.56 -9.24 -1.21
N GLU A 198 -28.39 -10.18 -0.74
CA GLU A 198 -29.60 -10.62 -1.44
C GLU A 198 -30.67 -9.50 -1.61
N ALA A 199 -30.66 -8.50 -0.73
CA ALA A 199 -31.60 -7.36 -0.80
C ALA A 199 -31.18 -6.27 -1.78
N HIS A 200 -29.99 -6.35 -2.37
CA HIS A 200 -29.41 -5.32 -3.23
C HIS A 200 -29.07 -5.89 -4.62
N PRO A 201 -28.90 -5.04 -5.63
CA PRO A 201 -28.55 -5.44 -7.00
C PRO A 201 -27.07 -5.82 -7.11
N VAL A 202 -26.68 -6.90 -6.43
CA VAL A 202 -25.32 -7.45 -6.45
C VAL A 202 -25.40 -8.90 -6.83
N ASP A 203 -24.73 -9.28 -7.92
CA ASP A 203 -24.60 -10.68 -8.31
C ASP A 203 -23.41 -11.31 -7.59
N VAL A 204 -23.58 -12.53 -7.12
CA VAL A 204 -22.48 -13.34 -6.54
C VAL A 204 -22.11 -14.44 -7.54
N ILE A 205 -20.91 -14.36 -8.06
CA ILE A 205 -20.35 -15.26 -9.08
C ILE A 205 -19.39 -16.21 -8.38
N HIS A 206 -19.71 -17.50 -8.43
CA HIS A 206 -18.94 -18.55 -7.75
C HIS A 206 -17.86 -19.18 -8.64
N GLU A 207 -18.05 -19.12 -9.94
CA GLU A 207 -17.13 -19.68 -10.93
C GLU A 207 -15.75 -19.01 -10.85
N ASP A 208 -14.68 -19.83 -11.00
CA ASP A 208 -13.34 -19.27 -11.04
C ASP A 208 -13.05 -18.58 -12.40
N ILE A 209 -12.12 -17.65 -12.37
CA ILE A 209 -11.65 -16.92 -13.56
C ILE A 209 -10.61 -17.78 -14.25
N VAL A 210 -10.88 -18.18 -15.50
CA VAL A 210 -9.95 -18.98 -16.32
C VAL A 210 -9.24 -18.16 -17.39
N GLY A 211 -9.75 -16.96 -17.70
CA GLY A 211 -9.19 -16.09 -18.73
C GLY A 211 -9.48 -14.62 -18.49
N MET A 212 -8.76 -13.76 -19.21
CA MET A 212 -8.92 -12.32 -19.11
C MET A 212 -8.56 -11.66 -20.45
N ASN A 213 -9.42 -10.74 -20.89
CA ASN A 213 -9.19 -9.90 -22.05
C ASN A 213 -8.78 -8.47 -21.62
N LYS A 214 -7.96 -7.83 -22.43
CA LYS A 214 -7.46 -6.47 -22.19
C LYS A 214 -7.71 -5.60 -23.40
N ARG A 215 -8.01 -4.35 -23.17
CA ARG A 215 -8.03 -3.30 -24.18
C ARG A 215 -6.63 -2.99 -24.69
N ASP A 216 -6.52 -2.30 -25.83
CA ASP A 216 -5.22 -1.91 -26.42
C ASP A 216 -4.34 -1.06 -25.49
N ASP A 217 -4.93 -0.27 -24.59
CA ASP A 217 -4.26 0.55 -23.58
C ASP A 217 -3.83 -0.24 -22.34
N GLY A 218 -4.13 -1.54 -22.30
CA GLY A 218 -3.79 -2.48 -21.24
C GLY A 218 -4.74 -2.48 -20.05
N TRP A 219 -5.88 -1.76 -20.12
CA TRP A 219 -6.95 -1.88 -19.15
C TRP A 219 -7.67 -3.21 -19.26
N LEU A 220 -8.29 -3.65 -18.15
CA LEU A 220 -9.21 -4.78 -18.18
C LEU A 220 -10.36 -4.49 -19.17
N GLU A 221 -10.75 -5.51 -19.91
CA GLU A 221 -11.94 -5.53 -20.74
C GLU A 221 -12.97 -6.49 -20.17
N SER A 222 -12.59 -7.75 -19.95
CA SER A 222 -13.50 -8.78 -19.44
C SER A 222 -12.75 -9.92 -18.74
N PHE A 223 -13.48 -10.68 -17.93
CA PHE A 223 -13.07 -12.00 -17.43
C PHE A 223 -13.84 -13.10 -18.15
N GLU A 224 -13.17 -14.23 -18.33
CA GLU A 224 -13.74 -15.51 -18.79
C GLU A 224 -13.82 -16.45 -17.59
N PHE A 225 -14.99 -17.04 -17.36
CA PHE A 225 -15.27 -17.92 -16.23
C PHE A 225 -15.29 -19.40 -16.64
N GLU A 226 -15.14 -20.32 -15.67
CA GLU A 226 -15.08 -21.78 -15.92
C GLU A 226 -16.31 -22.32 -16.62
N ASP A 227 -17.48 -21.75 -16.41
CA ASP A 227 -18.73 -22.11 -17.09
C ASP A 227 -18.82 -21.62 -18.54
N GLY A 228 -17.81 -20.90 -19.03
CA GLY A 228 -17.72 -20.31 -20.35
C GLY A 228 -18.41 -18.95 -20.49
N THR A 229 -18.93 -18.39 -19.43
CA THR A 229 -19.46 -17.02 -19.46
C THR A 229 -18.32 -16.00 -19.55
N VAL A 230 -18.62 -14.84 -20.16
CA VAL A 230 -17.72 -13.69 -20.26
C VAL A 230 -18.45 -12.49 -19.70
N ARG A 231 -17.83 -11.77 -18.75
CA ARG A 231 -18.36 -10.54 -18.20
C ARG A 231 -17.38 -9.39 -18.37
N GLU A 232 -17.88 -8.26 -18.82
CA GLU A 232 -17.09 -7.03 -18.98
C GLU A 232 -17.04 -6.28 -17.66
N TYR A 233 -15.83 -5.77 -17.32
CA TYR A 233 -15.63 -4.93 -16.14
C TYR A 233 -14.68 -3.79 -16.46
N LYS A 234 -14.94 -2.62 -15.92
CA LYS A 234 -14.00 -1.52 -15.89
C LYS A 234 -12.82 -1.82 -14.96
N GLY A 235 -13.11 -2.45 -13.83
CA GLY A 235 -12.13 -2.82 -12.82
C GLY A 235 -12.79 -3.26 -11.52
N GLY A 236 -11.99 -3.41 -10.47
CA GLY A 236 -12.52 -3.82 -9.17
C GLY A 236 -11.48 -3.97 -8.07
N PHE A 237 -11.93 -4.51 -6.93
CA PHE A 237 -11.22 -4.50 -5.68
C PHE A 237 -11.06 -5.92 -5.12
N PRO A 238 -9.83 -6.46 -4.98
CA PRO A 238 -9.59 -7.71 -4.27
C PRO A 238 -9.61 -7.47 -2.76
N MET A 239 -10.36 -8.28 -2.02
CA MET A 239 -10.57 -8.19 -0.57
C MET A 239 -10.03 -9.42 0.16
N TYR A 240 -8.77 -9.79 -0.12
CA TYR A 240 -8.10 -10.95 0.47
C TYR A 240 -7.31 -10.62 1.74
N GLY A 241 -7.20 -9.33 2.10
CA GLY A 241 -6.50 -8.89 3.29
C GLY A 241 -5.18 -8.19 3.02
N SER A 242 -4.41 -8.00 4.08
CA SER A 242 -3.11 -7.32 4.02
C SER A 242 -2.14 -7.89 5.05
N ASN A 243 -0.88 -8.01 4.67
CA ASN A 243 0.22 -8.43 5.52
C ASN A 243 1.02 -7.22 6.00
N TYR A 244 1.04 -6.99 7.31
CA TYR A 244 1.82 -5.92 7.92
C TYR A 244 3.30 -6.32 8.00
N ASN A 245 4.20 -5.40 7.59
CA ASN A 245 5.64 -5.64 7.59
C ASN A 245 6.22 -5.40 9.00
N THR A 246 5.95 -6.30 9.94
CA THR A 246 6.32 -6.14 11.37
C THR A 246 7.56 -6.91 11.78
N ASP A 247 8.29 -7.51 10.84
CA ASP A 247 9.44 -8.40 11.14
C ASP A 247 10.61 -7.68 11.81
N LEU A 248 10.66 -6.33 11.69
CA LEU A 248 11.67 -5.48 12.34
C LEU A 248 11.24 -4.93 13.72
N ALA A 249 10.02 -5.25 14.22
CA ALA A 249 9.47 -4.67 15.43
C ALA A 249 9.79 -5.46 16.71
#